data_b3eab84e6a49579fb83011f023260032
#
_entry.id   b3eab84e6a49579fb83011f023260032
#
_cell.length_a   1.000
_cell.length_b   1.000
_cell.length_c   1.000
_cell.angle_alpha   90.00
_cell.angle_beta   90.00
_cell.angle_gamma   90.00
#
_symmetry.space_group_name_H-M   'P 1'
#
loop_
_entity.id
_entity.type
_entity.pdbx_description
1 polymer ?
#
loop_
_entity_poly.entity_id
_entity_poly.type
_entity_poly.pdbx_seq_one_letter_code
_entity_poly.pdbx_strand_id
1 'polypeptide(L)'
;MKKLISYLIVIIFWLIVTTAFGQIQVTQFNAGWNATNAVDWVQDLADCKTISYVDISTQAELAKKHKIAVIPTIIIFKDDEEVARFQADLSFKMVATKEEVQEEIDNQLMS
;
A
#
# COMPACT_ATOMS: atom_id res chain seq x y z
N MET A 1 7.99 -22.31 38.69
CA MET A 1 8.53 -21.02 38.24
C MET A 1 8.89 -20.99 36.77
N LYS A 2 9.57 -21.97 36.21
CA LYS A 2 9.93 -21.98 34.78
C LYS A 2 8.72 -21.98 33.86
N LYS A 3 7.61 -22.64 34.23
CA LYS A 3 6.39 -22.68 33.42
C LYS A 3 5.68 -21.34 33.34
N LEU A 4 5.68 -20.56 34.41
CA LEU A 4 5.08 -19.23 34.44
C LEU A 4 5.78 -18.25 33.50
N ILE A 5 7.10 -18.29 33.43
CA ILE A 5 7.92 -17.46 32.56
C ILE A 5 7.62 -17.80 31.09
N SER A 6 7.47 -19.08 30.75
CA SER A 6 7.12 -19.52 29.40
C SER A 6 5.76 -18.99 28.96
N TYR A 7 4.77 -19.00 29.84
CA TYR A 7 3.42 -18.47 29.53
C TYR A 7 3.46 -16.96 29.32
N LEU A 8 4.23 -16.23 30.10
CA LEU A 8 4.38 -14.79 29.94
C LEU A 8 5.01 -14.44 28.59
N ILE A 9 6.02 -15.16 28.15
CA ILE A 9 6.67 -14.95 26.85
C ILE A 9 5.67 -15.18 25.70
N VAL A 10 4.87 -16.24 25.78
CA VAL A 10 3.85 -16.55 24.77
C VAL A 10 2.79 -15.44 24.70
N ILE A 11 2.33 -14.93 25.83
CA ILE A 11 1.34 -13.85 25.87
C ILE A 11 1.90 -12.58 25.25
N ILE A 12 3.13 -12.21 25.55
CA ILE A 12 3.81 -11.04 24.97
C ILE A 12 3.93 -11.20 23.45
N PHE A 13 4.31 -12.37 22.97
CA PHE A 13 4.40 -12.67 21.54
C PHE A 13 3.05 -12.48 20.84
N TRP A 14 1.97 -12.99 21.41
CA TRP A 14 0.62 -12.84 20.88
C TRP A 14 0.19 -11.36 20.82
N LEU A 15 0.50 -10.57 21.84
CA LEU A 15 0.20 -9.14 21.87
C LEU A 15 0.93 -8.39 20.74
N ILE A 16 2.19 -8.73 20.48
CA ILE A 16 2.96 -8.12 19.39
C ILE A 16 2.34 -8.46 18.02
N VAL A 17 1.92 -9.71 17.81
CA VAL A 17 1.29 -10.14 16.57
C VAL A 17 -0.04 -9.42 16.35
N THR A 18 -0.87 -9.28 17.40
CA THR A 18 -2.16 -8.62 17.28
C THR A 18 -2.05 -7.12 16.99
N THR A 19 -0.97 -6.45 17.41
CA THR A 19 -0.77 -5.03 17.09
C THR A 19 -0.32 -4.79 15.65
N ALA A 20 0.04 -5.85 14.90
CA ALA A 20 0.46 -5.73 13.50
C ALA A 20 -0.71 -5.67 12.51
N PHE A 21 -1.96 -5.96 12.94
CA PHE A 21 -3.12 -5.95 12.06
C PHE A 21 -3.57 -4.53 11.74
N GLY A 22 -4.12 -4.32 10.53
CA GLY A 22 -4.66 -3.06 10.08
C GLY A 22 -3.63 -2.11 9.47
N GLN A 23 -2.44 -2.61 9.15
CA GLN A 23 -1.39 -1.78 8.56
C GLN A 23 -1.66 -1.51 7.09
N ILE A 24 -1.50 -0.24 6.71
CA ILE A 24 -1.72 0.22 5.34
C ILE A 24 -0.37 0.34 4.62
N GLN A 25 -0.33 -0.20 3.43
CA GLN A 25 0.79 -0.05 2.50
C GLN A 25 0.25 0.52 1.19
N VAL A 26 0.91 1.52 0.65
CA VAL A 26 0.52 2.15 -0.61
C VAL A 26 1.65 1.98 -1.61
N THR A 27 1.32 1.51 -2.82
CA THR A 27 2.30 1.35 -3.88
C THR A 27 1.83 2.09 -5.12
N GLN A 28 2.68 2.93 -5.67
CA GLN A 28 2.49 3.55 -6.97
C GLN A 28 3.26 2.75 -8.02
N PHE A 29 2.54 2.29 -9.04
CA PHE A 29 3.11 1.64 -10.21
C PHE A 29 3.16 2.65 -11.35
N ASN A 30 4.33 2.87 -11.93
CA ASN A 30 4.52 3.76 -13.06
C ASN A 30 5.63 3.21 -13.93
N ALA A 31 6.00 3.91 -14.99
CA ALA A 31 7.13 3.55 -15.83
C ALA A 31 8.08 4.74 -15.99
N GLY A 32 9.37 4.47 -16.19
CA GLY A 32 10.35 5.54 -16.34
C GLY A 32 10.02 6.52 -17.46
N TRP A 33 9.49 6.01 -18.59
CA TRP A 33 9.10 6.86 -19.71
C TRP A 33 7.87 7.74 -19.40
N ASN A 34 7.15 7.46 -18.32
CA ASN A 34 5.99 8.24 -17.88
C ASN A 34 6.28 8.99 -16.58
N ALA A 35 7.54 9.23 -16.24
CA ALA A 35 7.92 9.82 -14.95
C ALA A 35 7.37 11.23 -14.75
N THR A 36 7.12 12.00 -15.81
CA THR A 36 6.52 13.33 -15.71
C THR A 36 5.09 13.29 -15.18
N ASN A 37 4.42 12.15 -15.30
CA ASN A 37 3.06 11.94 -14.80
C ASN A 37 3.03 11.15 -13.49
N ALA A 38 4.17 10.96 -12.85
CA ALA A 38 4.23 10.34 -11.53
C ALA A 38 3.41 11.17 -10.53
N VAL A 39 2.77 10.48 -9.60
CA VAL A 39 1.89 11.10 -8.62
C VAL A 39 2.72 11.50 -7.40
N ASP A 40 3.12 12.75 -7.33
CA ASP A 40 4.05 13.23 -6.30
C ASP A 40 3.44 13.21 -4.89
N TRP A 41 2.14 13.51 -4.77
CA TRP A 41 1.47 13.61 -3.48
C TRP A 41 1.30 12.25 -2.78
N VAL A 42 1.60 11.15 -3.44
CA VAL A 42 1.56 9.83 -2.79
C VAL A 42 2.47 9.79 -1.56
N GLN A 43 3.62 10.48 -1.63
CA GLN A 43 4.57 10.55 -0.52
C GLN A 43 4.02 11.29 0.69
N ASP A 44 2.98 12.09 0.50
CA ASP A 44 2.37 12.90 1.56
C ASP A 44 1.15 12.24 2.20
N LEU A 45 0.79 11.02 1.78
CA LEU A 45 -0.32 10.29 2.38
C LEU A 45 0.00 9.93 3.83
N ALA A 46 -1.00 10.14 4.70
CA ALA A 46 -0.86 9.90 6.14
C ALA A 46 -1.32 8.49 6.53
N ASP A 47 -0.81 8.02 7.66
CA ASP A 47 -1.21 6.76 8.30
C ASP A 47 -0.90 5.52 7.48
N CYS A 48 0.14 5.58 6.66
CA CYS A 48 0.65 4.46 5.89
C CYS A 48 1.92 3.94 6.55
N LYS A 49 1.99 2.62 6.71
CA LYS A 49 3.21 1.98 7.21
C LYS A 49 4.36 2.13 6.21
N THR A 50 4.05 1.89 4.93
CA THR A 50 5.03 2.03 3.84
C THR A 50 4.37 2.67 2.63
N ILE A 51 5.17 3.44 1.91
CA ILE A 51 4.81 4.02 0.61
C ILE A 51 5.92 3.62 -0.35
N SER A 52 5.56 2.91 -1.42
CA SER A 52 6.53 2.33 -2.35
C SER A 52 6.27 2.80 -3.77
N TYR A 53 7.32 2.85 -4.56
CA TYR A 53 7.26 3.14 -5.99
C TYR A 53 7.83 1.96 -6.77
N VAL A 54 7.09 1.47 -7.76
CA VAL A 54 7.52 0.37 -8.62
C VAL A 54 7.58 0.87 -10.06
N ASP A 55 8.75 0.75 -10.69
CA ASP A 55 8.94 1.02 -12.12
C ASP A 55 8.68 -0.29 -12.87
N ILE A 56 7.55 -0.38 -13.58
CA ILE A 56 7.15 -1.60 -14.27
C ILE A 56 8.05 -1.94 -15.46
N SER A 57 8.84 -0.97 -15.95
CA SER A 57 9.78 -1.23 -17.05
C SER A 57 11.00 -2.04 -16.58
N THR A 58 11.31 -1.98 -15.28
CA THR A 58 12.41 -2.75 -14.68
C THR A 58 11.91 -3.88 -13.78
N GLN A 59 10.65 -3.81 -13.33
CA GLN A 59 10.04 -4.79 -12.43
C GLN A 59 8.76 -5.36 -13.05
N ALA A 60 8.87 -5.91 -14.25
CA ALA A 60 7.74 -6.43 -15.01
C ALA A 60 6.97 -7.54 -14.28
N GLU A 61 7.67 -8.33 -13.47
CA GLU A 61 7.03 -9.41 -12.70
C GLU A 61 6.02 -8.88 -11.69
N LEU A 62 6.32 -7.73 -11.05
CA LEU A 62 5.38 -7.11 -10.11
C LEU A 62 4.18 -6.53 -10.84
N ALA A 63 4.37 -5.96 -12.02
CA ALA A 63 3.26 -5.48 -12.85
C ALA A 63 2.31 -6.62 -13.21
N LYS A 64 2.86 -7.78 -13.54
CA LYS A 64 2.10 -8.97 -13.90
C LYS A 64 1.36 -9.53 -12.70
N LYS A 65 2.06 -9.64 -11.57
CA LYS A 65 1.48 -10.14 -10.32
C LYS A 65 0.28 -9.32 -9.88
N HIS A 66 0.36 -8.01 -9.98
CA HIS A 66 -0.71 -7.10 -9.56
C HIS A 66 -1.63 -6.68 -10.69
N LYS A 67 -1.47 -7.27 -11.87
CA LYS A 67 -2.34 -7.03 -13.04
C LYS A 67 -2.47 -5.55 -13.36
N ILE A 68 -1.32 -4.88 -13.48
CA ILE A 68 -1.28 -3.46 -13.83
C ILE A 68 -1.59 -3.30 -15.31
N ALA A 69 -2.73 -2.69 -15.61
CA ALA A 69 -3.21 -2.49 -16.98
C ALA A 69 -2.89 -1.09 -17.50
N VAL A 70 -2.88 -0.10 -16.63
CA VAL A 70 -2.58 1.30 -16.95
C VAL A 70 -1.62 1.88 -15.92
N ILE A 71 -0.95 2.96 -16.27
CA ILE A 71 0.00 3.65 -15.37
C ILE A 71 -0.26 5.16 -15.43
N PRO A 72 -0.06 5.89 -14.33
CA PRO A 72 0.20 5.34 -13.00
C PRO A 72 -1.02 4.63 -12.42
N THR A 73 -0.78 3.64 -11.57
CA THR A 73 -1.80 2.97 -10.76
C THR A 73 -1.34 3.02 -9.30
N ILE A 74 -2.24 3.42 -8.42
CA ILE A 74 -2.00 3.41 -6.97
C ILE A 74 -2.82 2.29 -6.37
N ILE A 75 -2.17 1.39 -5.63
CA ILE A 75 -2.84 0.30 -4.93
C ILE A 75 -2.66 0.48 -3.43
N ILE A 76 -3.76 0.37 -2.70
CA ILE A 76 -3.77 0.35 -1.24
C ILE A 76 -3.88 -1.10 -0.80
N PHE A 77 -2.93 -1.53 0.04
CA PHE A 77 -2.95 -2.85 0.66
C PHE A 77 -3.21 -2.69 2.15
N LYS A 78 -4.00 -3.59 2.69
CA LYS A 78 -4.21 -3.72 4.14
C LYS A 78 -3.91 -5.16 4.51
N ASP A 79 -2.94 -5.36 5.42
CA ASP A 79 -2.49 -6.69 5.83
C ASP A 79 -2.13 -7.56 4.61
N ASP A 80 -1.39 -6.97 3.67
CA ASP A 80 -0.89 -7.58 2.43
C ASP A 80 -1.96 -7.93 1.39
N GLU A 81 -3.21 -7.53 1.60
CA GLU A 81 -4.29 -7.71 0.63
C GLU A 81 -4.65 -6.39 -0.04
N GLU A 82 -4.84 -6.44 -1.34
CA GLU A 82 -5.32 -5.27 -2.09
C GLU A 82 -6.75 -4.94 -1.65
N VAL A 83 -6.96 -3.71 -1.17
CA VAL A 83 -8.29 -3.25 -0.73
C VAL A 83 -8.84 -2.13 -1.60
N ALA A 84 -8.00 -1.42 -2.33
CA ALA A 84 -8.44 -0.37 -3.25
C ALA A 84 -7.39 -0.13 -4.32
N ARG A 85 -7.85 0.37 -5.46
CA ARG A 85 -7.00 0.65 -6.62
C ARG A 85 -7.50 1.91 -7.32
N PHE A 86 -6.56 2.80 -7.63
CA PHE A 86 -6.83 4.03 -8.38
C PHE A 86 -6.00 4.01 -9.65
N GLN A 87 -6.66 4.10 -10.79
CA GLN A 87 -6.02 3.97 -12.09
C GLN A 87 -6.03 5.29 -12.85
N ALA A 88 -4.99 5.48 -13.65
CA ALA A 88 -4.89 6.62 -14.55
C ALA A 88 -5.90 6.54 -15.68
N ASP A 89 -6.10 7.66 -16.35
CA ASP A 89 -6.87 7.74 -17.60
C ASP A 89 -6.03 7.24 -18.79
N LEU A 90 -6.61 7.29 -19.99
CA LEU A 90 -5.95 6.83 -21.21
C LEU A 90 -4.78 7.71 -21.64
N SER A 91 -4.62 8.91 -21.05
CA SER A 91 -3.47 9.78 -21.29
C SER A 91 -2.35 9.59 -20.28
N PHE A 92 -2.41 8.51 -19.48
CA PHE A 92 -1.42 8.15 -18.47
C PHE A 92 -1.30 9.17 -17.33
N LYS A 93 -2.44 9.80 -16.98
CA LYS A 93 -2.50 10.77 -15.88
C LYS A 93 -3.46 10.28 -14.80
N MET A 94 -3.05 10.39 -13.55
CA MET A 94 -3.90 10.02 -12.42
C MET A 94 -5.10 10.96 -12.33
N VAL A 95 -6.29 10.37 -12.24
CA VAL A 95 -7.55 11.10 -12.10
C VAL A 95 -7.90 11.33 -10.64
N ALA A 96 -7.59 10.37 -9.78
CA ALA A 96 -7.89 10.49 -8.36
C ALA A 96 -7.09 11.61 -7.70
N THR A 97 -7.70 12.27 -6.72
CA THR A 97 -7.03 13.29 -5.92
C THR A 97 -6.39 12.69 -4.67
N LYS A 98 -5.48 13.44 -4.06
CA LYS A 98 -4.88 13.04 -2.78
C LYS A 98 -5.95 12.81 -1.72
N GLU A 99 -6.96 13.68 -1.68
CA GLU A 99 -8.06 13.62 -0.72
C GLU A 99 -8.87 12.34 -0.89
N GLU A 100 -9.13 11.95 -2.13
CA GLU A 100 -9.87 10.71 -2.41
C GLU A 100 -9.11 9.47 -1.94
N VAL A 101 -7.80 9.43 -2.19
CA VAL A 101 -6.96 8.30 -1.78
C VAL A 101 -6.81 8.28 -0.26
N GLN A 102 -6.61 9.45 0.35
CA GLN A 102 -6.51 9.55 1.82
C GLN A 102 -7.82 9.11 2.49
N GLU A 103 -8.96 9.49 1.94
CA GLU A 103 -10.26 9.08 2.44
C GLU A 103 -10.41 7.56 2.44
N GLU A 104 -9.97 6.91 1.37
CA GLU A 104 -10.01 5.44 1.30
C GLU A 104 -9.10 4.79 2.34
N ILE A 105 -7.91 5.35 2.55
CA ILE A 105 -7.01 4.87 3.61
C ILE A 105 -7.69 4.99 4.97
N ASP A 106 -8.29 6.13 5.25
CA ASP A 106 -9.00 6.38 6.52
C ASP A 106 -10.15 5.41 6.71
N ASN A 107 -10.93 5.15 5.65
CA ASN A 107 -12.02 4.18 5.67
C ASN A 107 -11.53 2.77 5.99
N GLN A 108 -10.40 2.36 5.41
CA GLN A 108 -9.83 1.04 5.67
C GLN A 108 -9.34 0.90 7.10
N LEU A 109 -8.82 1.98 7.69
CA LEU A 109 -8.37 1.98 9.08
C LEU A 109 -9.53 1.90 10.07
N MET A 110 -10.72 2.36 9.67
CA MET A 110 -11.93 2.34 10.50
C MET A 110 -12.72 1.04 10.42
N SER A 111 -12.40 0.19 9.47
CA SER A 111 -13.17 -1.04 9.22
C SER A 111 -12.61 -2.26 9.97
#